data_67881f88bffcad8dc049c325fb66499c
#
_entry.id   67881f88bffcad8dc049c325fb66499c
#
_cell.length_a   1.000
_cell.length_b   1.000
_cell.length_c   1.000
_cell.angle_alpha   90.00
_cell.angle_beta   90.00
_cell.angle_gamma   90.00
#
_symmetry.space_group_name_H-M   'P 1'
#
loop_
_entity.id
_entity.type
_entity.pdbx_description
1 polymer ?
#
loop_
_entity_poly.entity_id
_entity_poly.type
_entity_poly.pdbx_seq_one_letter_code
_entity_poly.pdbx_strand_id
1 'polypeptide(L)'
;RVLEEAHCIVFKVGSAVITDDQGLSLDVIDRLADQIAAVSRLPGGERRRIVLVTSGAVSAGRSVCRERGVEQESHGMSARQAFAAIGQGRLVRAWDDAFRKRGLSTALILLTRDDIRSRERLLNIRNTFAELLSWGVVPIVNENDTVSIRELKFGDNDTLASLLVNLVGAELYVSVTTAPGVYDRNPAEPGAAIME
;
A
#
# COMPACT_ATOMS: atom_id res chain seq x y z
N ARG A 1 14.12 -18.75 -5.98
CA ARG A 1 14.97 -18.96 -4.79
C ARG A 1 14.67 -17.95 -3.68
N VAL A 2 14.82 -16.63 -3.91
CA VAL A 2 14.54 -15.61 -2.87
C VAL A 2 13.09 -15.66 -2.37
N LEU A 3 12.12 -15.81 -3.28
CA LEU A 3 10.71 -15.93 -2.93
C LEU A 3 10.42 -17.20 -2.10
N GLU A 4 11.12 -18.30 -2.37
CA GLU A 4 10.93 -19.57 -1.66
C GLU A 4 11.42 -19.49 -0.21
N GLU A 5 12.48 -18.74 0.03
CA GLU A 5 13.14 -18.60 1.33
C GLU A 5 12.50 -17.52 2.22
N ALA A 6 11.80 -16.55 1.64
CA ALA A 6 11.21 -15.44 2.39
C ALA A 6 10.00 -15.88 3.23
N HIS A 7 10.00 -15.56 4.53
CA HIS A 7 8.91 -15.79 5.46
C HIS A 7 8.06 -14.56 5.74
N CYS A 8 8.56 -13.37 5.43
CA CYS A 8 7.83 -12.11 5.54
C CYS A 8 8.06 -11.27 4.28
N ILE A 9 6.98 -10.82 3.67
CA ILE A 9 7.01 -10.06 2.40
C ILE A 9 6.23 -8.77 2.56
N VAL A 10 6.84 -7.67 2.15
CA VAL A 10 6.16 -6.38 2.00
C VAL A 10 5.83 -6.18 0.52
N PHE A 11 4.56 -6.11 0.19
CA PHE A 11 4.07 -5.69 -1.13
C PHE A 11 3.74 -4.21 -1.09
N LYS A 12 4.21 -3.46 -2.07
CA LYS A 12 3.78 -2.07 -2.31
C LYS A 12 3.08 -1.99 -3.65
N VAL A 13 1.87 -1.44 -3.65
CA VAL A 13 1.06 -1.28 -4.86
C VAL A 13 0.82 0.21 -5.13
N GLY A 14 1.30 0.67 -6.27
CA GLY A 14 1.15 2.05 -6.73
C GLY A 14 -0.29 2.38 -7.15
N SER A 15 -0.71 3.63 -7.00
CA SER A 15 -2.05 4.08 -7.41
C SER A 15 -2.33 3.82 -8.89
N ALA A 16 -1.39 4.11 -9.78
CA ALA A 16 -1.54 3.90 -11.22
C ALA A 16 -1.80 2.44 -11.63
N VAL A 17 -1.52 1.47 -10.74
CA VAL A 17 -1.78 0.05 -10.99
C VAL A 17 -3.25 -0.29 -10.72
N ILE A 18 -3.83 0.29 -9.67
CA ILE A 18 -5.17 -0.06 -9.16
C ILE A 18 -6.22 1.01 -9.39
N THR A 19 -5.90 2.06 -10.13
CA THR A 19 -6.86 3.11 -10.48
C THR A 19 -6.87 3.36 -11.98
N ASP A 20 -8.04 3.67 -12.48
CA ASP A 20 -8.31 4.13 -13.84
C ASP A 20 -9.13 5.44 -13.82
N ASP A 21 -9.66 5.84 -14.97
CA ASP A 21 -10.48 7.05 -15.11
C ASP A 21 -11.79 6.97 -14.30
N GLN A 22 -12.25 5.79 -13.96
CA GLN A 22 -13.47 5.56 -13.17
C GLN A 22 -13.21 5.46 -11.66
N GLY A 23 -11.95 5.37 -11.24
CA GLY A 23 -11.54 5.27 -9.85
C GLY A 23 -10.76 4.00 -9.54
N LEU A 24 -11.21 3.20 -8.55
CA LEU A 24 -10.55 1.92 -8.23
C LEU A 24 -10.95 0.82 -9.22
N SER A 25 -9.94 0.17 -9.81
CA SER A 25 -10.13 -1.02 -10.64
C SER A 25 -10.23 -2.26 -9.76
N LEU A 26 -11.47 -2.66 -9.44
CA LEU A 26 -11.74 -3.81 -8.56
C LEU A 26 -11.20 -5.13 -9.14
N ASP A 27 -11.21 -5.28 -10.46
CA ASP A 27 -10.69 -6.48 -11.14
C ASP A 27 -9.17 -6.59 -10.98
N VAL A 28 -8.44 -5.47 -11.01
CA VAL A 28 -6.99 -5.46 -10.79
C VAL A 28 -6.69 -5.78 -9.32
N ILE A 29 -7.44 -5.18 -8.40
CA ILE A 29 -7.30 -5.46 -6.96
C ILE A 29 -7.58 -6.93 -6.67
N ASP A 30 -8.63 -7.51 -7.26
CA ASP A 30 -8.99 -8.92 -7.07
C ASP A 30 -7.89 -9.86 -7.58
N ARG A 31 -7.34 -9.60 -8.79
CA ARG A 31 -6.23 -10.38 -9.35
C ARG A 31 -4.95 -10.28 -8.52
N LEU A 32 -4.61 -9.08 -8.02
CA LEU A 32 -3.45 -8.90 -7.16
C LEU A 32 -3.64 -9.62 -5.82
N ALA A 33 -4.82 -9.53 -5.23
CA ALA A 33 -5.13 -10.27 -4.00
C ALA A 33 -5.02 -11.78 -4.19
N ASP A 34 -5.38 -12.29 -5.37
CA ASP A 34 -5.22 -13.72 -5.72
C ASP A 34 -3.75 -14.13 -5.74
N GLN A 35 -2.91 -13.36 -6.42
CA GLN A 35 -1.47 -13.61 -6.48
C GLN A 35 -0.81 -13.51 -5.11
N ILE A 36 -1.14 -12.49 -4.31
CA ILE A 36 -0.62 -12.30 -2.95
C ILE A 36 -1.06 -13.47 -2.06
N ALA A 37 -2.31 -13.88 -2.14
CA ALA A 37 -2.83 -15.01 -1.37
C ALA A 37 -2.16 -16.34 -1.78
N ALA A 38 -1.88 -16.55 -3.06
CA ALA A 38 -1.14 -17.71 -3.53
C ALA A 38 0.29 -17.73 -2.96
N VAL A 39 0.97 -16.58 -3.02
CA VAL A 39 2.32 -16.41 -2.46
C VAL A 39 2.34 -16.53 -0.93
N SER A 40 1.26 -16.21 -0.23
CA SER A 40 1.20 -16.33 1.23
C SER A 40 1.27 -17.77 1.74
N ARG A 41 1.07 -18.76 0.88
CA ARG A 41 1.11 -20.18 1.25
C ARG A 41 2.53 -20.72 1.09
N LEU A 42 3.05 -21.34 2.14
CA LEU A 42 4.32 -22.06 2.09
C LEU A 42 4.10 -23.55 1.79
N PRO A 43 5.10 -24.21 1.17
CA PRO A 43 5.13 -25.68 1.16
C PRO A 43 5.12 -26.18 2.61
N GLY A 44 4.21 -27.12 2.93
CA GLY A 44 4.07 -27.62 4.31
C GLY A 44 2.88 -27.05 5.09
N GLY A 45 2.15 -26.07 4.53
CA GLY A 45 0.90 -25.56 5.10
C GLY A 45 1.06 -24.34 6.02
N GLU A 46 2.28 -23.93 6.31
CA GLU A 46 2.57 -22.64 6.97
C GLU A 46 2.23 -21.46 6.08
N ARG A 47 1.99 -20.30 6.69
CA ARG A 47 1.72 -19.06 5.96
C ARG A 47 2.86 -18.06 6.13
N ARG A 48 3.24 -17.43 5.02
CA ARG A 48 4.08 -16.23 5.03
C ARG A 48 3.34 -15.07 5.67
N ARG A 49 4.07 -14.27 6.39
CA ARG A 49 3.61 -12.98 6.87
C ARG A 49 3.60 -12.00 5.71
N ILE A 50 2.47 -11.37 5.46
CA ILE A 50 2.29 -10.42 4.36
C ILE A 50 1.94 -9.06 4.93
N VAL A 51 2.58 -8.02 4.43
CA VAL A 51 2.20 -6.62 4.63
C VAL A 51 1.91 -6.00 3.28
N LEU A 52 0.78 -5.34 3.13
CA LEU A 52 0.39 -4.62 1.92
C LEU A 52 0.47 -3.12 2.16
N VAL A 53 1.34 -2.42 1.44
CA VAL A 53 1.35 -0.96 1.35
C VAL A 53 0.64 -0.57 0.07
N THR A 54 -0.43 0.23 0.18
CA THR A 54 -1.26 0.58 -0.97
C THR A 54 -1.42 2.08 -1.11
N SER A 55 -1.59 2.55 -2.33
CA SER A 55 -1.98 3.91 -2.67
C SER A 55 -3.40 3.91 -3.25
N GLY A 56 -3.90 5.08 -3.67
CA GLY A 56 -5.16 5.17 -4.42
C GLY A 56 -6.32 5.80 -3.66
N ALA A 57 -6.17 6.13 -2.37
CA ALA A 57 -7.25 6.75 -1.58
C ALA A 57 -7.76 8.07 -2.19
N VAL A 58 -6.86 8.94 -2.62
CA VAL A 58 -7.25 10.23 -3.25
C VAL A 58 -8.03 10.01 -4.55
N SER A 59 -7.59 9.09 -5.40
CA SER A 59 -8.29 8.74 -6.65
C SER A 59 -9.67 8.15 -6.38
N ALA A 60 -9.76 7.24 -5.41
CA ALA A 60 -11.04 6.67 -4.97
C ALA A 60 -12.01 7.73 -4.44
N GLY A 61 -11.51 8.70 -3.67
CA GLY A 61 -12.34 9.80 -3.17
C GLY A 61 -12.81 10.75 -4.27
N ARG A 62 -11.95 11.03 -5.25
CA ARG A 62 -12.33 11.82 -6.42
C ARG A 62 -13.44 11.16 -7.23
N SER A 63 -13.37 9.85 -7.45
CA SER A 63 -14.44 9.14 -8.17
C SER A 63 -15.78 9.22 -7.44
N VAL A 64 -15.77 9.10 -6.11
CA VAL A 64 -17.00 9.28 -5.29
C VAL A 64 -17.61 10.67 -5.46
N CYS A 65 -16.77 11.71 -5.43
CA CYS A 65 -17.26 13.09 -5.61
C CYS A 65 -17.82 13.31 -7.02
N ARG A 66 -17.16 12.75 -8.03
CA ARG A 66 -17.63 12.80 -9.43
C ARG A 66 -18.98 12.11 -9.60
N GLU A 67 -19.15 10.91 -9.05
CA GLU A 67 -20.43 10.16 -9.07
C GLU A 67 -21.58 10.95 -8.45
N ARG A 68 -21.30 11.83 -7.50
CA ARG A 68 -22.27 12.67 -6.79
C ARG A 68 -22.46 14.06 -7.42
N GLY A 69 -21.80 14.35 -8.53
CA GLY A 69 -21.87 15.66 -9.19
C GLY A 69 -21.23 16.80 -8.37
N VAL A 70 -20.37 16.49 -7.42
CA VAL A 70 -19.61 17.50 -6.69
C VAL A 70 -18.53 18.04 -7.61
N GLU A 71 -18.66 19.31 -8.04
CA GLU A 71 -17.68 19.99 -8.87
C GLU A 71 -16.33 20.11 -8.15
N GLN A 72 -15.26 19.77 -8.88
CA GLN A 72 -13.91 19.61 -8.28
C GLN A 72 -13.02 20.81 -8.61
N GLU A 73 -13.48 22.02 -8.45
CA GLU A 73 -12.64 23.21 -8.64
C GLU A 73 -11.57 23.39 -7.54
N SER A 74 -11.62 22.62 -6.47
CA SER A 74 -10.70 22.78 -5.36
C SER A 74 -9.37 22.04 -5.59
N HIS A 75 -8.31 22.81 -5.84
CA HIS A 75 -6.95 22.31 -6.14
C HIS A 75 -6.00 22.40 -4.95
N GLY A 76 -6.47 22.54 -3.73
CA GLY A 76 -5.66 22.73 -2.54
C GLY A 76 -5.33 21.44 -1.76
N MET A 77 -4.48 21.58 -0.74
CA MET A 77 -4.12 20.51 0.18
C MET A 77 -5.36 19.96 0.89
N SER A 78 -6.26 20.83 1.37
CA SER A 78 -7.49 20.44 2.09
C SER A 78 -8.42 19.59 1.23
N ALA A 79 -8.54 19.91 -0.07
CA ALA A 79 -9.33 19.10 -1.00
C ALA A 79 -8.72 17.69 -1.16
N ARG A 80 -7.39 17.61 -1.31
CA ARG A 80 -6.69 16.34 -1.41
C ARG A 80 -6.87 15.51 -0.14
N GLN A 81 -6.79 16.13 1.05
CA GLN A 81 -7.05 15.49 2.33
C GLN A 81 -8.49 14.98 2.44
N ALA A 82 -9.47 15.77 2.00
CA ALA A 82 -10.87 15.38 1.96
C ALA A 82 -11.10 14.19 1.00
N PHE A 83 -10.52 14.21 -0.20
CA PHE A 83 -10.58 13.05 -1.10
C PHE A 83 -9.93 11.81 -0.49
N ALA A 84 -8.78 11.95 0.16
CA ALA A 84 -8.15 10.83 0.85
C ALA A 84 -9.07 10.25 1.94
N ALA A 85 -9.68 11.10 2.75
CA ALA A 85 -10.62 10.68 3.80
C ALA A 85 -11.83 9.91 3.23
N ILE A 86 -12.44 10.42 2.15
CA ILE A 86 -13.58 9.78 1.48
C ILE A 86 -13.15 8.44 0.86
N GLY A 87 -12.01 8.42 0.18
CA GLY A 87 -11.58 7.27 -0.61
C GLY A 87 -10.90 6.18 0.20
N GLN A 88 -10.33 6.50 1.37
CA GLN A 88 -9.64 5.51 2.21
C GLN A 88 -10.55 4.34 2.60
N GLY A 89 -11.80 4.64 2.99
CA GLY A 89 -12.76 3.60 3.34
C GLY A 89 -13.10 2.68 2.15
N ARG A 90 -13.21 3.23 0.93
CA ARG A 90 -13.44 2.43 -0.29
C ARG A 90 -12.24 1.57 -0.66
N LEU A 91 -11.05 2.14 -0.58
CA LEU A 91 -9.79 1.44 -0.88
C LEU A 91 -9.60 0.22 0.04
N VAL A 92 -9.76 0.43 1.35
CA VAL A 92 -9.60 -0.65 2.33
C VAL A 92 -10.65 -1.72 2.13
N ARG A 93 -11.92 -1.33 1.92
CA ARG A 93 -12.99 -2.28 1.66
C ARG A 93 -12.74 -3.12 0.40
N ALA A 94 -12.25 -2.51 -0.67
CA ALA A 94 -11.93 -3.24 -1.90
C ALA A 94 -10.87 -4.33 -1.66
N TRP A 95 -9.81 -4.01 -0.93
CA TRP A 95 -8.78 -4.97 -0.53
C TRP A 95 -9.30 -6.03 0.44
N ASP A 96 -10.07 -5.64 1.46
CA ASP A 96 -10.64 -6.55 2.45
C ASP A 96 -11.58 -7.56 1.78
N ASP A 97 -12.49 -7.10 0.93
CA ASP A 97 -13.40 -7.96 0.18
C ASP A 97 -12.63 -8.95 -0.72
N ALA A 98 -11.55 -8.49 -1.37
CA ALA A 98 -10.71 -9.31 -2.22
C ALA A 98 -9.94 -10.38 -1.41
N PHE A 99 -9.32 -10.01 -0.30
CA PHE A 99 -8.58 -10.96 0.56
C PHE A 99 -9.50 -11.93 1.29
N ARG A 100 -10.67 -11.47 1.74
CA ARG A 100 -11.66 -12.31 2.42
C ARG A 100 -12.15 -13.47 1.54
N LYS A 101 -12.35 -13.27 0.25
CA LYS A 101 -12.66 -14.35 -0.72
C LYS A 101 -11.60 -15.47 -0.72
N ARG A 102 -10.38 -15.17 -0.29
CA ARG A 102 -9.22 -16.07 -0.26
C ARG A 102 -8.88 -16.58 1.15
N GLY A 103 -9.77 -16.31 2.12
CA GLY A 103 -9.63 -16.74 3.51
C GLY A 103 -8.52 -16.00 4.26
N LEU A 104 -8.21 -14.76 3.86
CA LEU A 104 -7.28 -13.87 4.55
C LEU A 104 -8.06 -12.73 5.23
N SER A 105 -7.73 -12.48 6.49
CA SER A 105 -8.23 -11.33 7.25
C SER A 105 -7.28 -10.15 7.08
N THR A 106 -7.81 -8.95 7.14
CA THR A 106 -7.03 -7.72 6.98
C THR A 106 -7.19 -6.78 8.17
N ALA A 107 -6.24 -5.87 8.34
CA ALA A 107 -6.31 -4.77 9.31
C ALA A 107 -5.77 -3.49 8.69
N LEU A 108 -6.47 -2.37 8.88
CA LEU A 108 -6.00 -1.06 8.41
C LEU A 108 -5.01 -0.44 9.38
N ILE A 109 -3.87 0.02 8.84
CA ILE A 109 -2.90 0.84 9.57
C ILE A 109 -2.62 2.11 8.74
N LEU A 110 -2.92 3.27 9.32
CA LEU A 110 -2.58 4.56 8.74
C LEU A 110 -1.43 5.18 9.51
N LEU A 111 -0.38 5.56 8.78
CA LEU A 111 0.85 6.10 9.37
C LEU A 111 1.16 7.48 8.81
N THR A 112 1.74 8.31 9.67
CA THR A 112 2.38 9.56 9.28
C THR A 112 3.90 9.45 9.44
N ARG A 113 4.64 10.37 8.83
CA ARG A 113 6.08 10.45 9.02
C ARG A 113 6.48 10.68 10.47
N ASP A 114 5.66 11.42 11.23
CA ASP A 114 5.89 11.68 12.65
C ASP A 114 5.77 10.44 13.51
N ASP A 115 4.88 9.52 13.14
CA ASP A 115 4.74 8.23 13.84
C ASP A 115 6.03 7.41 13.74
N ILE A 116 6.70 7.44 12.57
CA ILE A 116 7.97 6.74 12.36
C ILE A 116 9.15 7.45 13.05
N ARG A 117 9.13 8.77 13.16
CA ARG A 117 10.19 9.56 13.82
C ARG A 117 10.15 9.45 15.33
N SER A 118 8.98 9.29 15.92
CA SER A 118 8.82 9.11 17.34
C SER A 118 9.21 7.71 17.78
N ARG A 119 10.24 7.57 18.59
CA ARG A 119 10.69 6.26 19.10
C ARG A 119 9.59 5.51 19.85
N GLU A 120 8.80 6.20 20.64
CA GLU A 120 7.69 5.59 21.39
C GLU A 120 6.60 5.09 20.46
N ARG A 121 6.15 5.92 19.50
CA ARG A 121 5.14 5.52 18.52
C ARG A 121 5.64 4.39 17.63
N LEU A 122 6.90 4.43 17.21
CA LEU A 122 7.52 3.39 16.39
C LEU A 122 7.52 2.03 17.10
N LEU A 123 7.80 2.00 18.40
CA LEU A 123 7.73 0.78 19.21
C LEU A 123 6.30 0.23 19.28
N ASN A 124 5.31 1.10 19.50
CA ASN A 124 3.91 0.71 19.53
C ASN A 124 3.45 0.16 18.17
N ILE A 125 3.83 0.82 17.09
CA ILE A 125 3.57 0.36 15.72
C ILE A 125 4.19 -1.02 15.50
N ARG A 126 5.45 -1.21 15.85
CA ARG A 126 6.16 -2.49 15.73
C ARG A 126 5.43 -3.61 16.47
N ASN A 127 5.00 -3.36 17.70
CA ASN A 127 4.28 -4.34 18.50
C ASN A 127 2.92 -4.68 17.86
N THR A 128 2.19 -3.67 17.35
CA THR A 128 0.93 -3.89 16.64
C THR A 128 1.13 -4.75 15.39
N PHE A 129 2.16 -4.48 14.58
CA PHE A 129 2.49 -5.35 13.44
C PHE A 129 2.83 -6.77 13.86
N ALA A 130 3.63 -6.93 14.91
CA ALA A 130 4.01 -8.25 15.42
C ALA A 130 2.77 -9.08 15.80
N GLU A 131 1.82 -8.48 16.51
CA GLU A 131 0.56 -9.14 16.88
C GLU A 131 -0.29 -9.49 15.66
N LEU A 132 -0.55 -8.55 14.76
CA LEU A 132 -1.35 -8.80 13.56
C LEU A 132 -0.76 -9.92 12.71
N LEU A 133 0.55 -9.89 12.50
CA LEU A 133 1.27 -10.90 11.72
C LEU A 133 1.28 -12.27 12.41
N SER A 134 1.34 -12.31 13.75
CA SER A 134 1.23 -13.56 14.53
C SER A 134 -0.16 -14.19 14.42
N TRP A 135 -1.20 -13.37 14.27
CA TRP A 135 -2.58 -13.83 14.06
C TRP A 135 -2.87 -14.22 12.60
N GLY A 136 -1.90 -14.08 11.70
CA GLY A 136 -2.08 -14.34 10.27
C GLY A 136 -2.95 -13.30 9.57
N VAL A 137 -3.08 -12.11 10.15
CA VAL A 137 -3.80 -10.96 9.57
C VAL A 137 -2.85 -10.20 8.64
N VAL A 138 -3.34 -9.77 7.49
CA VAL A 138 -2.60 -8.93 6.51
C VAL A 138 -2.81 -7.46 6.86
N PRO A 139 -1.79 -6.74 7.37
CA PRO A 139 -1.88 -5.30 7.52
C PRO A 139 -1.95 -4.60 6.15
N ILE A 140 -3.00 -3.81 5.94
CA ILE A 140 -3.13 -2.88 4.81
C ILE A 140 -2.68 -1.52 5.30
N VAL A 141 -1.59 -1.04 4.76
CA VAL A 141 -0.93 0.20 5.22
C VAL A 141 -1.05 1.28 4.16
N ASN A 142 -1.33 2.48 4.59
CA ASN A 142 -1.27 3.69 3.75
C ASN A 142 -0.79 4.88 4.58
N GLU A 143 -0.36 5.95 3.89
CA GLU A 143 -0.14 7.22 4.55
C GLU A 143 -1.47 7.79 5.08
N ASN A 144 -1.47 8.37 6.27
CA ASN A 144 -2.60 9.13 6.80
C ASN A 144 -2.65 10.52 6.14
N ASP A 145 -3.04 10.55 4.88
CA ASP A 145 -3.14 11.77 4.09
C ASP A 145 -4.07 12.83 4.73
N THR A 146 -5.00 12.43 5.60
CA THR A 146 -5.97 13.34 6.24
C THR A 146 -5.30 14.34 7.16
N VAL A 147 -4.21 13.95 7.82
CA VAL A 147 -3.49 14.79 8.79
C VAL A 147 -2.05 15.10 8.36
N SER A 148 -1.58 14.49 7.27
CA SER A 148 -0.23 14.72 6.74
C SER A 148 -0.12 16.11 6.14
N ILE A 149 0.88 16.89 6.59
CA ILE A 149 1.23 18.21 6.05
C ILE A 149 2.36 18.06 5.02
N ARG A 150 2.48 19.05 4.12
CA ARG A 150 3.38 18.97 2.96
C ARG A 150 4.84 18.68 3.33
N GLU A 151 5.32 19.30 4.41
CA GLU A 151 6.70 19.18 4.91
C GLU A 151 6.98 17.82 5.58
N LEU A 152 5.93 17.12 6.01
CA LEU A 152 6.01 15.88 6.77
C LEU A 152 5.48 14.66 5.99
N LYS A 153 5.19 14.80 4.69
CA LYS A 153 4.82 13.65 3.86
C LYS A 153 5.98 12.68 3.68
N PHE A 154 5.67 11.40 3.56
CA PHE A 154 6.66 10.40 3.14
C PHE A 154 7.24 10.69 1.75
N GLY A 155 6.57 11.51 0.95
CA GLY A 155 6.90 11.75 -0.45
C GLY A 155 6.12 10.77 -1.34
N ASP A 156 6.31 9.49 -1.13
CA ASP A 156 5.54 8.42 -1.74
C ASP A 156 5.46 7.20 -0.82
N ASN A 157 4.60 6.25 -1.18
CA ASN A 157 4.45 5.01 -0.44
C ASN A 157 5.64 4.04 -0.63
N ASP A 158 6.58 4.31 -1.54
CA ASP A 158 7.83 3.53 -1.65
C ASP A 158 8.72 3.79 -0.44
N THR A 159 8.84 5.04 -0.01
CA THR A 159 9.56 5.39 1.22
C THR A 159 8.91 4.74 2.45
N LEU A 160 7.58 4.80 2.57
CA LEU A 160 6.86 4.15 3.67
C LEU A 160 7.08 2.64 3.65
N ALA A 161 6.98 2.00 2.49
CA ALA A 161 7.18 0.56 2.35
C ALA A 161 8.63 0.14 2.71
N SER A 162 9.62 0.91 2.29
CA SER A 162 11.03 0.65 2.63
C SER A 162 11.29 0.71 4.14
N LEU A 163 10.66 1.66 4.84
CA LEU A 163 10.73 1.73 6.29
C LEU A 163 10.06 0.53 6.97
N LEU A 164 8.92 0.08 6.43
CA LEU A 164 8.22 -1.08 6.95
C LEU A 164 9.00 -2.38 6.76
N VAL A 165 9.76 -2.55 5.69
CA VAL A 165 10.65 -3.72 5.49
C VAL A 165 11.53 -3.92 6.72
N ASN A 166 12.20 -2.86 7.18
CA ASN A 166 13.04 -2.93 8.37
C ASN A 166 12.23 -3.13 9.66
N LEU A 167 11.07 -2.46 9.76
CA LEU A 167 10.24 -2.49 10.96
C LEU A 167 9.70 -3.88 11.27
N VAL A 168 9.25 -4.61 10.24
CA VAL A 168 8.65 -5.95 10.37
C VAL A 168 9.66 -7.09 10.15
N GLY A 169 10.91 -6.76 9.80
CA GLY A 169 11.95 -7.75 9.47
C GLY A 169 11.58 -8.56 8.22
N ALA A 170 11.11 -7.90 7.17
CA ALA A 170 10.79 -8.58 5.94
C ALA A 170 12.04 -8.93 5.14
N GLU A 171 12.06 -10.13 4.57
CA GLU A 171 13.16 -10.63 3.74
C GLU A 171 12.96 -10.29 2.24
N LEU A 172 11.75 -9.93 1.84
CA LEU A 172 11.45 -9.57 0.47
C LEU A 172 10.55 -8.34 0.38
N TYR A 173 10.92 -7.42 -0.48
CA TYR A 173 10.12 -6.28 -0.91
C TYR A 173 9.71 -6.44 -2.37
N VAL A 174 8.41 -6.31 -2.65
CA VAL A 174 7.85 -6.40 -4.00
C VAL A 174 7.14 -5.09 -4.32
N SER A 175 7.68 -4.32 -5.25
CA SER A 175 7.02 -3.11 -5.76
C SER A 175 6.23 -3.42 -7.02
N VAL A 176 4.91 -3.30 -6.93
CA VAL A 176 3.99 -3.44 -8.07
C VAL A 176 3.75 -2.04 -8.64
N THR A 177 4.26 -1.82 -9.84
CA THR A 177 4.29 -0.52 -10.50
C THR A 177 3.99 -0.69 -12.00
N THR A 178 3.67 0.41 -12.66
CA THR A 178 3.53 0.46 -14.14
C THR A 178 4.88 0.63 -14.84
N ALA A 179 5.96 0.95 -14.10
CA ALA A 179 7.30 1.02 -14.66
C ALA A 179 7.82 -0.40 -14.98
N PRO A 180 8.49 -0.61 -16.11
CA PRO A 180 8.95 -1.94 -16.53
C PRO A 180 10.14 -2.46 -15.71
N GLY A 181 10.75 -1.64 -14.88
CA GLY A 181 11.88 -2.04 -14.03
C GLY A 181 12.50 -0.87 -13.28
N VAL A 182 13.60 -1.14 -12.58
CA VAL A 182 14.45 -0.13 -11.94
C VAL A 182 15.42 0.41 -12.97
N TYR A 183 15.51 1.74 -13.08
CA TYR A 183 16.41 2.40 -14.01
C TYR A 183 17.67 2.87 -13.31
N ASP A 184 18.80 2.92 -14.04
CA ASP A 184 20.08 3.44 -13.58
C ASP A 184 20.06 4.96 -13.34
N ARG A 185 19.12 5.66 -13.98
CA ARG A 185 18.86 7.10 -13.87
C ARG A 185 17.41 7.42 -14.22
N ASN A 186 17.04 8.70 -14.24
CA ASN A 186 15.69 9.11 -14.61
C ASN A 186 15.31 8.56 -16.00
N PRO A 187 14.20 7.82 -16.15
CA PRO A 187 13.77 7.24 -17.43
C PRO A 187 13.57 8.24 -18.56
N ALA A 188 13.36 9.55 -18.25
CA ALA A 188 13.23 10.61 -19.22
C ALA A 188 14.60 11.10 -19.77
N GLU A 189 15.71 10.68 -19.18
CA GLU A 189 17.04 11.05 -19.62
C GLU A 189 17.52 10.16 -20.77
N PRO A 190 18.22 10.73 -21.78
CA PRO A 190 18.79 9.93 -22.85
C PRO A 190 19.77 8.87 -22.31
N GLY A 191 19.61 7.63 -22.75
CA GLY A 191 20.48 6.52 -22.37
C GLY A 191 20.10 5.87 -21.02
N ALA A 192 18.95 6.19 -20.40
CA ALA A 192 18.46 5.47 -19.24
C ALA A 192 18.23 4.00 -19.58
N ALA A 193 18.75 3.10 -18.76
CA ALA A 193 18.66 1.66 -18.95
C ALA A 193 18.03 0.99 -17.72
N ILE A 194 17.27 -0.07 -17.95
CA ILE A 194 16.74 -0.91 -16.86
C ILE A 194 17.92 -1.70 -16.29
N MET A 195 18.04 -1.70 -14.96
CA MET A 195 19.03 -2.51 -14.24
C MET A 195 18.54 -3.95 -14.17
N GLU A 196 19.45 -4.89 -14.48
CA GLU A 196 19.21 -6.33 -14.35
C GLU A 196 19.41 -6.85 -12.92
#